data_d487664bade6c0e9e197e024d8bd6dcf
#
_entry.id   d487664bade6c0e9e197e024d8bd6dcf
#
_cell.length_a   1.000
_cell.length_b   1.000
_cell.length_c   1.000
_cell.angle_alpha   90.00
_cell.angle_beta   90.00
_cell.angle_gamma   90.00
#
_symmetry.space_group_name_H-M   'P 1'
#
loop_
_entity.id
_entity.type
_entity.pdbx_description
1 polymer ?
#
loop_
_entity_poly.entity_id
_entity_poly.type
_entity_poly.pdbx_seq_one_letter_code
_entity_poly.pdbx_strand_id
1 'polypeptide(L)'
;MTEKPSPAKKPTEVSITRAKGRPMLSWVGKKPLGRVTAFPAQAIERFSASNASNAAPAQGLGTADWSKWPQGLPQGGLLYHGDNKEVLAHLLANGFRGQVKLIYIDPPFDSGADYVRKVQLRGPKGTLKIDGEDYALGEQVQYTDIWSNDNYLQFMYERLLMLKELLSEDGALYLHCDWNKAHHLRCLVEEVFGPDQFRNEIVWKRTTARSGSGAYNHIHDTILFASKGSSFLWNQQYLPYSRD
;
A
#
# COMPACT_ATOMS: atom_id res chain seq x y z
N MET A 1 41.34 10.20 -4.48
CA MET A 1 40.45 11.15 -5.20
C MET A 1 39.06 10.93 -4.64
N THR A 2 38.60 11.81 -3.78
CA THR A 2 37.28 11.72 -3.17
C THR A 2 36.26 12.30 -4.16
N GLU A 3 35.39 11.45 -4.70
CA GLU A 3 34.27 11.89 -5.52
C GLU A 3 33.37 12.83 -4.72
N LYS A 4 33.15 14.03 -5.25
CA LYS A 4 32.16 14.96 -4.72
C LYS A 4 30.78 14.32 -4.81
N PRO A 5 29.97 14.35 -3.72
CA PRO A 5 28.60 13.86 -3.78
C PRO A 5 27.81 14.63 -4.85
N SER A 6 27.09 13.88 -5.68
CA SER A 6 26.19 14.46 -6.69
C SER A 6 25.18 15.39 -6.02
N PRO A 7 24.89 16.57 -6.59
CA PRO A 7 23.96 17.52 -5.99
C PRO A 7 22.59 16.87 -5.81
N ALA A 8 22.03 17.00 -4.60
CA ALA A 8 20.69 16.51 -4.29
C ALA A 8 19.66 17.08 -5.29
N LYS A 9 18.91 16.21 -5.96
CA LYS A 9 17.83 16.62 -6.86
C LYS A 9 16.82 17.47 -6.10
N LYS A 10 16.42 18.61 -6.67
CA LYS A 10 15.40 19.48 -6.08
C LYS A 10 14.03 18.79 -6.01
N PRO A 11 13.19 19.11 -5.01
CA PRO A 11 11.82 18.64 -4.97
C PRO A 11 11.05 19.02 -6.24
N THR A 12 10.20 18.11 -6.70
CA THR A 12 9.39 18.30 -7.92
C THR A 12 7.92 18.30 -7.57
N GLU A 13 7.17 19.28 -8.08
CA GLU A 13 5.71 19.34 -7.93
C GLU A 13 5.03 18.37 -8.90
N VAL A 14 4.12 17.56 -8.36
CA VAL A 14 3.34 16.57 -9.13
C VAL A 14 1.86 16.93 -9.04
N SER A 15 1.22 17.10 -10.21
CA SER A 15 -0.21 17.37 -10.30
C SER A 15 -1.01 16.07 -10.15
N ILE A 16 -2.13 16.14 -9.41
CA ILE A 16 -3.05 15.03 -9.17
C ILE A 16 -4.43 15.39 -9.74
N THR A 17 -5.01 14.48 -10.49
CA THR A 17 -6.34 14.62 -11.05
C THR A 17 -7.39 14.53 -9.95
N ARG A 18 -8.31 15.49 -9.91
CA ARG A 18 -9.39 15.50 -8.91
C ARG A 18 -10.37 14.34 -9.15
N ALA A 19 -10.88 13.80 -8.06
CA ALA A 19 -11.98 12.84 -8.12
C ALA A 19 -13.23 13.46 -8.75
N LYS A 20 -13.92 12.70 -9.60
CA LYS A 20 -15.15 13.12 -10.30
C LYS A 20 -16.31 12.17 -10.07
N GLY A 21 -16.10 11.08 -9.33
CA GLY A 21 -17.11 10.05 -9.07
C GLY A 21 -18.21 10.52 -8.14
N ARG A 22 -19.34 9.83 -8.21
CA ARG A 22 -20.49 9.97 -7.32
C ARG A 22 -20.98 8.57 -6.93
N PRO A 23 -21.44 8.36 -5.69
CA PRO A 23 -21.56 9.33 -4.59
C PRO A 23 -20.24 9.86 -4.08
N MET A 24 -20.25 11.00 -3.40
CA MET A 24 -19.09 11.58 -2.73
C MET A 24 -19.27 11.45 -1.22
N LEU A 25 -18.29 10.87 -0.55
CA LEU A 25 -18.25 10.83 0.90
C LEU A 25 -17.73 12.17 1.44
N SER A 26 -18.45 12.75 2.41
CA SER A 26 -18.04 14.01 3.04
C SER A 26 -17.73 13.78 4.51
N TRP A 27 -16.68 14.40 5.01
CA TRP A 27 -16.29 14.42 6.43
C TRP A 27 -15.70 15.75 6.82
N VAL A 28 -15.62 16.01 8.15
CA VAL A 28 -15.05 17.24 8.67
C VAL A 28 -13.56 17.29 8.33
N GLY A 29 -13.15 18.38 7.68
CA GLY A 29 -11.75 18.57 7.29
C GLY A 29 -11.33 17.90 5.99
N LYS A 30 -12.26 17.36 5.19
CA LYS A 30 -11.96 16.85 3.85
C LYS A 30 -11.25 17.90 3.00
N LYS A 31 -10.08 17.54 2.50
CA LYS A 31 -9.25 18.41 1.65
C LYS A 31 -9.05 17.77 0.29
N PRO A 32 -9.29 18.50 -0.81
CA PRO A 32 -8.96 17.98 -2.13
C PRO A 32 -7.44 17.92 -2.30
N LEU A 33 -6.95 16.84 -2.91
CA LEU A 33 -5.56 16.71 -3.31
C LEU A 33 -5.42 17.16 -4.77
N GLY A 34 -4.70 18.23 -5.01
CA GLY A 34 -4.43 18.74 -6.37
C GLY A 34 -2.95 18.71 -6.75
N ARG A 35 -2.07 18.74 -5.76
CA ARG A 35 -0.62 18.72 -5.94
C ARG A 35 0.05 17.99 -4.77
N VAL A 36 1.16 17.33 -5.06
CA VAL A 36 2.06 16.75 -4.06
C VAL A 36 3.49 17.11 -4.41
N THR A 37 4.30 17.34 -3.40
CA THR A 37 5.74 17.58 -3.57
C THR A 37 6.45 16.23 -3.54
N ALA A 38 7.18 15.91 -4.59
CA ALA A 38 7.97 14.70 -4.67
C ALA A 38 9.39 14.99 -4.19
N PHE A 39 9.79 14.33 -3.12
CA PHE A 39 11.17 14.28 -2.64
C PHE A 39 11.88 13.06 -3.22
N PRO A 40 13.21 13.11 -3.39
CA PRO A 40 13.98 11.95 -3.75
C PRO A 40 13.80 10.84 -2.71
N ALA A 41 13.21 9.71 -3.08
CA ALA A 41 13.08 8.55 -2.21
C ALA A 41 14.31 7.65 -2.33
N GLN A 42 14.74 7.07 -1.22
CA GLN A 42 15.79 6.08 -1.19
C GLN A 42 15.16 4.68 -1.32
N ALA A 43 15.50 3.97 -2.37
CA ALA A 43 15.20 2.55 -2.46
C ALA A 43 16.12 1.77 -1.51
N ILE A 44 15.54 0.93 -0.66
CA ILE A 44 16.31 0.21 0.36
C ILE A 44 16.84 -1.10 -0.18
N GLU A 45 16.03 -1.82 -0.95
CA GLU A 45 16.40 -3.14 -1.41
C GLU A 45 15.89 -3.40 -2.83
N ARG A 46 16.68 -4.17 -3.55
CA ARG A 46 16.37 -4.60 -4.90
C ARG A 46 16.42 -6.11 -4.95
N PHE A 47 15.34 -6.72 -5.42
CA PHE A 47 15.22 -8.16 -5.58
C PHE A 47 15.35 -8.53 -7.06
N SER A 48 16.13 -9.57 -7.34
CA SER A 48 16.20 -10.18 -8.67
C SER A 48 15.77 -11.65 -8.58
N ALA A 49 14.87 -12.05 -9.46
CA ALA A 49 14.44 -13.45 -9.54
C ALA A 49 15.45 -14.38 -10.22
N SER A 50 16.45 -13.83 -10.91
CA SER A 50 17.49 -14.61 -11.58
C SER A 50 18.62 -14.95 -10.61
N ASN A 51 18.67 -16.23 -10.22
CA ASN A 51 19.78 -16.93 -9.57
C ASN A 51 20.31 -16.34 -8.26
N ALA A 52 19.76 -16.81 -7.16
CA ALA A 52 20.22 -16.54 -5.80
C ALA A 52 21.66 -17.04 -5.50
N SER A 53 22.33 -17.77 -6.39
CA SER A 53 23.63 -18.39 -6.13
C SER A 53 24.84 -17.60 -6.63
N ASN A 54 24.68 -16.57 -7.48
CA ASN A 54 25.79 -15.80 -8.06
C ASN A 54 25.55 -14.29 -8.15
N ALA A 55 24.65 -13.73 -7.37
CA ALA A 55 24.45 -12.28 -7.36
C ALA A 55 25.63 -11.63 -6.62
N ALA A 56 26.43 -10.85 -7.35
CA ALA A 56 27.31 -9.87 -6.75
C ALA A 56 26.47 -8.96 -5.84
N PRO A 57 27.03 -8.51 -4.67
CA PRO A 57 26.30 -7.64 -3.76
C PRO A 57 25.70 -6.46 -4.53
N ALA A 58 24.42 -6.25 -4.33
CA ALA A 58 23.66 -5.20 -5.02
C ALA A 58 24.41 -3.86 -4.86
N GLN A 59 24.99 -3.37 -5.93
CA GLN A 59 25.53 -2.02 -5.97
C GLN A 59 24.38 -1.08 -5.67
N GLY A 60 24.58 -0.16 -4.73
CA GLY A 60 23.55 0.71 -4.19
C GLY A 60 22.67 1.31 -5.27
N LEU A 61 21.38 1.34 -5.05
CA LEU A 61 20.33 1.85 -5.95
C LEU A 61 20.50 3.30 -6.41
N GLY A 62 21.50 4.01 -5.89
CA GLY A 62 21.87 5.35 -6.34
C GLY A 62 22.32 5.45 -7.79
N THR A 63 22.53 4.31 -8.48
CA THR A 63 22.98 4.25 -9.87
C THR A 63 21.93 3.77 -10.87
N ALA A 64 20.70 3.47 -10.43
CA ALA A 64 19.63 3.11 -11.36
C ALA A 64 19.25 4.33 -12.18
N ASP A 65 19.50 4.27 -13.48
CA ASP A 65 19.09 5.30 -14.42
C ASP A 65 17.60 5.16 -14.74
N TRP A 66 16.78 5.87 -13.96
CA TRP A 66 15.34 5.90 -14.08
C TRP A 66 14.85 6.47 -15.43
N SER A 67 15.73 7.18 -16.17
CA SER A 67 15.39 7.71 -17.48
C SER A 67 15.14 6.61 -18.51
N LYS A 68 15.63 5.41 -18.26
CA LYS A 68 15.47 4.22 -19.10
C LYS A 68 14.32 3.31 -18.71
N TRP A 69 13.57 3.68 -17.70
CA TRP A 69 12.40 2.90 -17.29
C TRP A 69 11.29 3.01 -18.37
N PRO A 70 10.53 1.92 -18.71
CA PRO A 70 10.61 0.56 -18.13
C PRO A 70 11.62 -0.39 -18.77
N GLN A 71 12.27 0.00 -19.88
CA GLN A 71 13.12 -0.90 -20.67
C GLN A 71 14.45 -1.24 -19.97
N GLY A 72 14.90 -0.39 -19.07
CA GLY A 72 16.22 -0.52 -18.43
C GLY A 72 16.21 -1.06 -17.00
N LEU A 73 15.05 -1.33 -16.39
CA LEU A 73 15.03 -1.98 -15.08
C LEU A 73 15.20 -3.49 -15.24
N PRO A 74 16.10 -4.10 -14.46
CA PRO A 74 16.20 -5.55 -14.45
C PRO A 74 14.91 -6.15 -13.92
N GLN A 75 14.59 -7.36 -14.37
CA GLN A 75 13.51 -8.15 -13.80
C GLN A 75 13.81 -8.36 -12.31
N GLY A 76 12.90 -7.89 -11.45
CA GLY A 76 13.07 -7.95 -10.01
C GLY A 76 12.09 -7.05 -9.27
N GLY A 77 12.33 -6.83 -8.00
CA GLY A 77 11.53 -5.99 -7.13
C GLY A 77 12.34 -4.83 -6.54
N LEU A 78 11.64 -3.76 -6.21
CA LEU A 78 12.17 -2.63 -5.47
C LEU A 78 11.41 -2.51 -4.16
N LEU A 79 12.12 -2.39 -3.04
CA LEU A 79 11.54 -2.11 -1.73
C LEU A 79 11.85 -0.67 -1.33
N TYR A 80 10.79 0.08 -1.04
CA TYR A 80 10.87 1.40 -0.43
C TYR A 80 10.36 1.32 1.00
N HIS A 81 11.04 1.98 1.93
CA HIS A 81 10.61 2.12 3.31
C HIS A 81 10.43 3.60 3.63
N GLY A 82 9.25 3.99 4.13
CA GLY A 82 8.93 5.37 4.46
C GLY A 82 7.42 5.65 4.37
N ASP A 83 7.02 6.91 4.51
CA ASP A 83 5.64 7.31 4.27
C ASP A 83 5.27 7.03 2.81
N ASN A 84 4.20 6.27 2.63
CA ASN A 84 3.79 5.84 1.30
C ASN A 84 3.33 6.99 0.40
N LYS A 85 2.83 8.11 0.94
CA LYS A 85 2.48 9.30 0.15
C LYS A 85 3.73 9.91 -0.50
N GLU A 86 4.84 9.96 0.22
CA GLU A 86 6.11 10.46 -0.31
C GLU A 86 6.69 9.51 -1.37
N VAL A 87 6.62 8.20 -1.13
CA VAL A 87 7.04 7.19 -2.12
C VAL A 87 6.17 7.27 -3.38
N LEU A 88 4.84 7.36 -3.24
CA LEU A 88 3.93 7.51 -4.38
C LEU A 88 4.21 8.77 -5.18
N ALA A 89 4.47 9.91 -4.51
CA ALA A 89 4.85 11.15 -5.16
C ALA A 89 6.18 11.00 -5.94
N HIS A 90 7.16 10.33 -5.33
CA HIS A 90 8.43 10.01 -5.98
C HIS A 90 8.23 9.16 -7.25
N LEU A 91 7.43 8.11 -7.19
CA LEU A 91 7.12 7.26 -8.33
C LEU A 91 6.44 8.05 -9.45
N LEU A 92 5.45 8.88 -9.12
CA LEU A 92 4.75 9.74 -10.09
C LEU A 92 5.70 10.73 -10.78
N ALA A 93 6.66 11.31 -10.05
CA ALA A 93 7.66 12.22 -10.57
C ALA A 93 8.72 11.53 -11.46
N ASN A 94 8.89 10.21 -11.30
CA ASN A 94 9.90 9.43 -12.01
C ASN A 94 9.34 8.53 -13.12
N GLY A 95 8.21 8.90 -13.71
CA GLY A 95 7.69 8.28 -14.94
C GLY A 95 6.78 7.06 -14.73
N PHE A 96 6.39 6.73 -13.50
CA PHE A 96 5.49 5.60 -13.23
C PHE A 96 4.00 5.93 -13.46
N ARG A 97 3.67 7.19 -13.78
CA ARG A 97 2.29 7.59 -14.09
C ARG A 97 1.73 6.75 -15.23
N GLY A 98 0.60 6.10 -14.99
CA GLY A 98 -0.08 5.29 -16.00
C GLY A 98 0.66 4.00 -16.40
N GLN A 99 1.61 3.51 -15.59
CA GLN A 99 2.44 2.35 -15.96
C GLN A 99 2.12 1.10 -15.15
N VAL A 100 1.50 1.23 -13.98
CA VAL A 100 1.29 0.12 -13.07
C VAL A 100 0.05 -0.66 -13.50
N LYS A 101 0.19 -1.98 -13.71
CA LYS A 101 -0.91 -2.86 -14.14
C LYS A 101 -1.76 -3.36 -12.99
N LEU A 102 -1.15 -3.57 -11.82
CA LEU A 102 -1.81 -4.10 -10.64
C LEU A 102 -1.30 -3.37 -9.40
N ILE A 103 -2.23 -2.94 -8.57
CA ILE A 103 -1.96 -2.42 -7.24
C ILE A 103 -2.74 -3.25 -6.23
N TYR A 104 -2.02 -3.81 -5.26
CA TYR A 104 -2.61 -4.40 -4.06
C TYR A 104 -2.16 -3.57 -2.86
N ILE A 105 -3.11 -3.15 -2.05
CA ILE A 105 -2.82 -2.41 -0.82
C ILE A 105 -3.49 -3.08 0.39
N ASP A 106 -2.72 -3.10 1.47
CA ASP A 106 -3.14 -3.57 2.79
C ASP A 106 -2.85 -2.43 3.79
N PRO A 107 -3.72 -1.40 3.82
CA PRO A 107 -3.50 -0.22 4.66
C PRO A 107 -3.80 -0.53 6.12
N PRO A 108 -3.43 0.36 7.05
CA PRO A 108 -3.96 0.31 8.41
C PRO A 108 -5.49 0.24 8.41
N PHE A 109 -6.10 -0.54 9.33
CA PHE A 109 -7.55 -0.78 9.32
C PHE A 109 -8.35 0.16 10.21
N ASP A 110 -7.68 1.09 10.89
CA ASP A 110 -8.28 1.93 11.95
C ASP A 110 -8.91 1.06 13.04
N SER A 111 -8.16 0.05 13.45
CA SER A 111 -8.59 -0.94 14.45
C SER A 111 -8.55 -0.42 15.89
N GLY A 112 -7.96 0.76 16.10
CA GLY A 112 -7.76 1.38 17.41
C GLY A 112 -6.65 0.73 18.23
N ALA A 113 -5.76 -0.05 17.62
CA ALA A 113 -4.65 -0.72 18.26
C ALA A 113 -3.29 -0.30 17.69
N ASP A 114 -2.29 -0.27 18.56
CA ASP A 114 -0.90 -0.15 18.12
C ASP A 114 -0.33 -1.52 17.75
N TYR A 115 0.30 -1.60 16.60
CA TYR A 115 0.99 -2.80 16.18
C TYR A 115 2.45 -2.73 16.60
N VAL A 116 2.81 -3.55 17.59
CA VAL A 116 4.15 -3.61 18.17
C VAL A 116 4.86 -4.91 17.77
N ARG A 117 6.12 -4.80 17.41
CA ARG A 117 7.00 -5.95 17.21
C ARG A 117 7.69 -6.28 18.52
N LYS A 118 7.46 -7.50 19.03
CA LYS A 118 8.22 -8.02 20.17
C LYS A 118 9.59 -8.51 19.70
N VAL A 119 10.64 -7.82 20.12
CA VAL A 119 12.02 -8.24 19.83
C VAL A 119 12.47 -9.17 20.94
N GLN A 120 12.71 -10.44 20.59
CA GLN A 120 13.29 -11.41 21.51
C GLN A 120 14.81 -11.38 21.40
N LEU A 121 15.49 -10.96 22.44
CA LEU A 121 16.94 -11.03 22.51
C LEU A 121 17.36 -12.48 22.83
N ARG A 122 18.08 -13.12 21.92
CA ARG A 122 18.70 -14.42 22.17
C ARG A 122 20.04 -14.22 22.85
N GLY A 123 20.13 -14.60 24.12
CA GLY A 123 21.39 -14.70 24.85
C GLY A 123 22.02 -16.08 24.74
N PRO A 124 23.28 -16.26 25.20
CA PRO A 124 24.02 -17.53 25.15
C PRO A 124 23.35 -18.67 25.93
N LYS A 125 22.41 -18.39 26.81
CA LYS A 125 21.68 -19.36 27.67
C LYS A 125 20.18 -19.45 27.37
N GLY A 126 19.71 -18.99 26.19
CA GLY A 126 18.31 -19.03 25.79
C GLY A 126 17.65 -17.66 25.68
N THR A 127 16.33 -17.63 25.56
CA THR A 127 15.55 -16.38 25.42
C THR A 127 15.42 -15.68 26.78
N LEU A 128 15.97 -14.47 26.89
CA LEU A 128 15.72 -13.61 28.04
C LEU A 128 14.33 -12.99 27.93
N LYS A 129 13.42 -13.33 28.84
CA LYS A 129 12.23 -12.53 29.11
C LYS A 129 12.64 -11.37 30.00
N ILE A 130 12.49 -10.16 29.53
CA ILE A 130 12.64 -8.96 30.34
C ILE A 130 11.26 -8.64 30.89
N ASP A 131 11.01 -8.99 32.16
CA ASP A 131 9.83 -8.55 32.90
C ASP A 131 10.12 -7.15 33.47
N GLY A 132 9.34 -6.17 33.08
CA GLY A 132 9.38 -4.82 33.60
C GLY A 132 8.28 -3.97 32.99
N GLU A 133 7.53 -3.32 33.85
CA GLU A 133 6.50 -2.34 33.52
C GLU A 133 7.16 -1.06 33.01
N ASP A 134 7.59 -0.98 31.84
CA ASP A 134 7.89 0.24 31.09
C ASP A 134 8.38 -0.24 29.72
N TYR A 135 7.87 0.33 28.67
CA TYR A 135 8.19 0.05 27.27
C TYR A 135 9.60 -0.52 27.10
N ALA A 136 9.70 -1.81 27.30
CA ALA A 136 10.95 -2.51 27.34
C ALA A 136 11.66 -2.30 25.99
N LEU A 137 12.97 -2.15 26.03
CA LEU A 137 13.91 -2.12 24.88
C LEU A 137 13.64 -3.20 23.80
N GLY A 138 12.63 -4.05 23.98
CA GLY A 138 12.21 -5.13 23.12
C GLY A 138 10.92 -4.94 22.33
N GLU A 139 10.17 -3.85 22.55
CA GLU A 139 8.93 -3.56 21.81
C GLU A 139 9.13 -2.32 20.94
N GLN A 140 9.12 -2.52 19.64
CA GLN A 140 9.16 -1.43 18.68
C GLN A 140 7.79 -1.28 18.04
N VAL A 141 7.16 -0.11 18.22
CA VAL A 141 5.94 0.23 17.50
C VAL A 141 6.24 0.22 16.00
N GLN A 142 5.58 -0.65 15.28
CA GLN A 142 5.75 -0.76 13.83
C GLN A 142 4.91 0.31 13.12
N TYR A 143 3.67 0.46 13.55
CA TYR A 143 2.79 1.54 13.14
C TYR A 143 1.63 1.68 14.13
N THR A 144 1.10 2.89 14.22
CA THR A 144 -0.08 3.21 15.02
C THR A 144 -1.31 3.13 14.14
N ASP A 145 -2.30 2.33 14.54
CA ASP A 145 -3.59 2.19 13.87
C ASP A 145 -4.71 2.91 14.66
N ILE A 146 -4.34 3.98 15.32
CA ILE A 146 -5.24 4.86 16.09
C ILE A 146 -5.35 6.18 15.35
N TRP A 147 -6.54 6.46 14.85
CA TRP A 147 -6.81 7.66 14.09
C TRP A 147 -7.78 8.56 14.85
N SER A 148 -7.46 9.85 14.96
CA SER A 148 -8.36 10.83 15.55
C SER A 148 -9.27 11.40 14.48
N ASN A 149 -10.57 11.49 14.80
CA ASN A 149 -11.59 12.02 13.89
C ASN A 149 -11.62 11.28 12.54
N ASP A 150 -11.78 12.01 11.45
CA ASP A 150 -11.85 11.47 10.08
C ASP A 150 -10.50 11.47 9.35
N ASN A 151 -9.39 11.55 10.08
CA ASN A 151 -8.04 11.58 9.48
C ASN A 151 -7.73 10.32 8.67
N TYR A 152 -8.26 9.17 9.07
CA TYR A 152 -8.14 7.93 8.31
C TYR A 152 -8.75 8.04 6.91
N LEU A 153 -9.93 8.63 6.81
CA LEU A 153 -10.59 8.83 5.51
C LEU A 153 -9.80 9.77 4.62
N GLN A 154 -9.25 10.84 5.19
CA GLN A 154 -8.38 11.76 4.44
C GLN A 154 -7.09 11.07 3.99
N PHE A 155 -6.47 10.29 4.87
CA PHE A 155 -5.29 9.49 4.56
C PHE A 155 -5.55 8.55 3.37
N MET A 156 -6.64 7.79 3.40
CA MET A 156 -6.99 6.85 2.33
C MET A 156 -7.37 7.57 1.02
N TYR A 157 -8.14 8.65 1.12
CA TYR A 157 -8.56 9.43 -0.03
C TYR A 157 -7.38 9.96 -0.85
N GLU A 158 -6.40 10.57 -0.19
CA GLU A 158 -5.20 11.09 -0.86
C GLU A 158 -4.41 9.99 -1.56
N ARG A 159 -4.24 8.85 -0.90
CA ARG A 159 -3.49 7.72 -1.45
C ARG A 159 -4.21 7.07 -2.62
N LEU A 160 -5.52 6.89 -2.53
CA LEU A 160 -6.33 6.35 -3.64
C LEU A 160 -6.23 7.22 -4.89
N LEU A 161 -6.24 8.55 -4.74
CA LEU A 161 -6.03 9.47 -5.86
C LEU A 161 -4.66 9.26 -6.53
N MET A 162 -3.60 9.14 -5.74
CA MET A 162 -2.24 8.94 -6.27
C MET A 162 -2.07 7.54 -6.88
N LEU A 163 -2.64 6.51 -6.27
CA LEU A 163 -2.63 5.14 -6.80
C LEU A 163 -3.35 5.05 -8.14
N LYS A 164 -4.48 5.75 -8.30
CA LYS A 164 -5.17 5.85 -9.59
C LYS A 164 -4.31 6.47 -10.68
N GLU A 165 -3.51 7.49 -10.33
CA GLU A 165 -2.58 8.12 -11.29
C GLU A 165 -1.46 7.16 -11.72
N LEU A 166 -1.00 6.28 -10.84
CA LEU A 166 0.01 5.26 -11.16
C LEU A 166 -0.54 4.17 -12.08
N LEU A 167 -1.80 3.78 -11.92
CA LEU A 167 -2.41 2.73 -12.72
C LEU A 167 -2.45 3.08 -14.20
N SER A 168 -2.14 2.08 -15.05
CA SER A 168 -2.43 2.14 -16.49
C SER A 168 -3.94 2.11 -16.73
N GLU A 169 -4.39 2.47 -17.93
CA GLU A 169 -5.83 2.52 -18.26
C GLU A 169 -6.54 1.15 -18.12
N ASP A 170 -5.79 0.07 -18.32
CA ASP A 170 -6.22 -1.33 -18.12
C ASP A 170 -5.82 -1.91 -16.76
N GLY A 171 -5.31 -1.07 -15.86
CA GLY A 171 -4.83 -1.45 -14.54
C GLY A 171 -5.94 -1.65 -13.51
N ALA A 172 -5.64 -2.44 -12.50
CA ALA A 172 -6.56 -2.84 -11.44
C ALA A 172 -6.02 -2.54 -10.04
N LEU A 173 -6.95 -2.20 -9.13
CA LEU A 173 -6.70 -2.00 -7.70
C LEU A 173 -7.41 -3.09 -6.90
N TYR A 174 -6.69 -3.70 -5.96
CA TYR A 174 -7.22 -4.52 -4.88
C TYR A 174 -6.90 -3.85 -3.55
N LEU A 175 -7.92 -3.48 -2.80
CA LEU A 175 -7.80 -2.84 -1.49
C LEU A 175 -8.35 -3.78 -0.43
N HIS A 176 -7.46 -4.29 0.42
CA HIS A 176 -7.82 -5.13 1.55
C HIS A 176 -8.21 -4.26 2.76
N CYS A 177 -9.27 -4.64 3.43
CA CYS A 177 -9.74 -3.97 4.64
C CYS A 177 -10.57 -4.94 5.49
N ASP A 178 -10.73 -4.57 6.75
CA ASP A 178 -11.65 -5.29 7.64
C ASP A 178 -13.10 -4.80 7.47
N TRP A 179 -14.01 -5.46 8.16
CA TRP A 179 -15.44 -5.12 8.18
C TRP A 179 -15.73 -3.71 8.68
N ASN A 180 -14.87 -3.15 9.56
CA ASN A 180 -15.11 -1.88 10.24
C ASN A 180 -15.10 -0.69 9.25
N LYS A 181 -14.17 -0.68 8.30
CA LYS A 181 -13.99 0.43 7.37
C LYS A 181 -14.39 0.09 5.92
N ALA A 182 -14.73 -1.16 5.61
CA ALA A 182 -15.04 -1.61 4.26
C ALA A 182 -16.07 -0.70 3.55
N HIS A 183 -17.15 -0.34 4.21
CA HIS A 183 -18.21 0.49 3.66
C HIS A 183 -17.75 1.92 3.34
N HIS A 184 -16.93 2.53 4.19
CA HIS A 184 -16.36 3.85 3.93
C HIS A 184 -15.34 3.81 2.78
N LEU A 185 -14.47 2.82 2.79
CA LEU A 185 -13.46 2.63 1.75
C LEU A 185 -14.11 2.31 0.40
N ARG A 186 -15.23 1.58 0.38
CA ARG A 186 -16.04 1.37 -0.82
C ARG A 186 -16.50 2.70 -1.39
N CYS A 187 -17.09 3.58 -0.58
CA CYS A 187 -17.51 4.91 -1.02
C CYS A 187 -16.34 5.74 -1.58
N LEU A 188 -15.16 5.68 -0.95
CA LEU A 188 -13.96 6.37 -1.43
C LEU A 188 -13.46 5.81 -2.77
N VAL A 189 -13.48 4.50 -2.95
CA VAL A 189 -13.11 3.86 -4.21
C VAL A 189 -14.06 4.30 -5.33
N GLU A 190 -15.38 4.30 -5.08
CA GLU A 190 -16.37 4.77 -6.05
C GLU A 190 -16.22 6.26 -6.36
N GLU A 191 -15.92 7.10 -5.36
CA GLU A 191 -15.66 8.52 -5.57
C GLU A 191 -14.44 8.76 -6.45
N VAL A 192 -13.34 8.03 -6.17
CA VAL A 192 -12.06 8.23 -6.85
C VAL A 192 -12.06 7.59 -8.23
N PHE A 193 -12.47 6.36 -8.36
CA PHE A 193 -12.42 5.60 -9.62
C PHE A 193 -13.66 5.79 -10.48
N GLY A 194 -14.80 6.03 -9.87
CA GLY A 194 -16.12 6.05 -10.47
C GLY A 194 -16.90 4.79 -10.11
N PRO A 195 -18.24 4.87 -9.94
CA PRO A 195 -19.08 3.73 -9.57
C PRO A 195 -19.01 2.61 -10.61
N ASP A 196 -18.95 2.95 -11.90
CA ASP A 196 -18.85 1.98 -13.01
C ASP A 196 -17.50 1.26 -13.06
N GLN A 197 -16.50 1.74 -12.32
CA GLN A 197 -15.16 1.14 -12.24
C GLN A 197 -14.99 0.24 -11.01
N PHE A 198 -15.92 0.27 -10.08
CA PHE A 198 -15.99 -0.72 -9.00
C PHE A 198 -16.47 -2.05 -9.59
N ARG A 199 -15.69 -3.10 -9.41
CA ARG A 199 -15.93 -4.40 -10.03
C ARG A 199 -16.59 -5.38 -9.08
N ASN A 200 -15.93 -5.64 -7.94
CA ASN A 200 -16.40 -6.65 -6.98
C ASN A 200 -15.97 -6.31 -5.56
N GLU A 201 -16.72 -6.88 -4.64
CA GLU A 201 -16.36 -7.06 -3.25
C GLU A 201 -16.06 -8.54 -3.03
N ILE A 202 -14.83 -8.86 -2.65
CA ILE A 202 -14.37 -10.22 -2.41
C ILE A 202 -14.38 -10.43 -0.90
N VAL A 203 -15.19 -11.38 -0.44
CA VAL A 203 -15.25 -11.75 0.98
C VAL A 203 -14.19 -12.80 1.27
N TRP A 204 -13.22 -12.45 2.10
CA TRP A 204 -12.13 -13.32 2.51
C TRP A 204 -12.40 -13.89 3.89
N LYS A 205 -12.75 -15.17 3.97
CA LYS A 205 -12.97 -15.84 5.26
C LYS A 205 -11.64 -15.96 6.02
N ARG A 206 -11.54 -15.28 7.16
CA ARG A 206 -10.32 -15.17 7.97
C ARG A 206 -10.26 -16.19 9.11
N THR A 207 -11.41 -16.47 9.73
CA THR A 207 -11.52 -17.36 10.89
C THR A 207 -12.85 -18.06 10.90
N THR A 208 -13.03 -18.96 11.86
CA THR A 208 -14.33 -19.59 12.14
C THR A 208 -15.06 -18.83 13.24
N ALA A 209 -16.38 -18.93 13.25
CA ALA A 209 -17.20 -18.37 14.32
C ALA A 209 -16.83 -19.00 15.67
N ARG A 210 -16.80 -18.18 16.74
CA ARG A 210 -16.57 -18.62 18.12
C ARG A 210 -17.91 -18.63 18.86
N SER A 211 -18.11 -19.61 19.72
CA SER A 211 -19.27 -19.64 20.62
C SER A 211 -19.11 -18.61 21.74
N GLY A 212 -20.23 -18.08 22.25
CA GLY A 212 -20.23 -17.22 23.45
C GLY A 212 -20.24 -15.72 23.20
N SER A 213 -20.37 -15.26 21.94
CA SER A 213 -20.61 -13.85 21.65
C SER A 213 -22.10 -13.52 21.71
N GLY A 214 -22.46 -12.35 22.22
CA GLY A 214 -23.84 -11.85 22.22
C GLY A 214 -24.34 -11.36 20.84
N ALA A 215 -23.52 -11.49 19.76
CA ALA A 215 -23.81 -11.09 18.41
C ALA A 215 -23.10 -12.00 17.39
N TYR A 216 -23.42 -11.84 16.11
CA TYR A 216 -22.68 -12.52 15.04
C TYR A 216 -21.22 -12.12 15.02
N ASN A 217 -20.33 -13.11 14.86
CA ASN A 217 -18.89 -12.87 14.84
C ASN A 217 -18.45 -12.29 13.49
N HIS A 218 -17.48 -11.38 13.53
CA HIS A 218 -16.78 -10.90 12.34
C HIS A 218 -15.70 -11.93 11.94
N ILE A 219 -16.00 -12.71 10.92
CA ILE A 219 -15.18 -13.86 10.50
C ILE A 219 -14.47 -13.65 9.16
N HIS A 220 -14.67 -12.49 8.54
CA HIS A 220 -14.12 -12.18 7.23
C HIS A 220 -13.48 -10.79 7.17
N ASP A 221 -12.60 -10.64 6.22
CA ASP A 221 -12.14 -9.37 5.70
C ASP A 221 -12.70 -9.15 4.31
N THR A 222 -12.60 -7.95 3.81
CA THR A 222 -13.10 -7.54 2.50
C THR A 222 -11.95 -7.10 1.62
N ILE A 223 -11.95 -7.52 0.35
CA ILE A 223 -11.04 -6.99 -0.66
C ILE A 223 -11.89 -6.30 -1.73
N LEU A 224 -11.75 -4.98 -1.82
CA LEU A 224 -12.43 -4.16 -2.81
C LEU A 224 -11.65 -4.19 -4.12
N PHE A 225 -12.29 -4.62 -5.19
CA PHE A 225 -11.70 -4.70 -6.52
C PHE A 225 -12.25 -3.59 -7.41
N ALA A 226 -11.36 -2.77 -7.96
CA ALA A 226 -11.69 -1.72 -8.91
C ALA A 226 -10.70 -1.70 -10.07
N SER A 227 -11.11 -1.17 -11.23
CA SER A 227 -10.24 -0.93 -12.38
C SER A 227 -10.14 0.57 -12.65
N LYS A 228 -9.08 1.03 -13.32
CA LYS A 228 -8.96 2.44 -13.72
C LYS A 228 -9.90 2.76 -14.87
N GLY A 229 -9.89 1.96 -15.91
CA GLY A 229 -10.73 2.11 -17.09
C GLY A 229 -11.84 1.05 -17.16
N SER A 230 -12.66 1.12 -18.21
CA SER A 230 -13.72 0.14 -18.48
C SER A 230 -13.18 -1.23 -18.89
N SER A 231 -12.02 -1.25 -19.54
CA SER A 231 -11.30 -2.48 -19.91
C SER A 231 -10.16 -2.72 -18.92
N PHE A 232 -9.99 -3.95 -18.47
CA PHE A 232 -8.92 -4.36 -17.57
C PHE A 232 -8.48 -5.79 -17.89
N LEU A 233 -7.24 -6.12 -17.51
CA LEU A 233 -6.73 -7.46 -17.69
C LEU A 233 -7.48 -8.44 -16.76
N TRP A 234 -8.16 -9.40 -17.36
CA TRP A 234 -8.88 -10.45 -16.64
C TRP A 234 -8.54 -11.80 -17.22
N ASN A 235 -8.06 -12.71 -16.37
CA ASN A 235 -7.79 -14.09 -16.73
C ASN A 235 -8.76 -15.00 -15.99
N GLN A 236 -9.82 -15.39 -16.69
CA GLN A 236 -10.89 -16.22 -16.11
C GLN A 236 -10.33 -17.55 -15.63
N GLN A 237 -10.58 -17.87 -14.36
CA GLN A 237 -10.24 -19.15 -13.75
C GLN A 237 -11.53 -19.98 -13.60
N TYR A 238 -11.44 -21.25 -13.89
CA TYR A 238 -12.53 -22.21 -13.70
C TYR A 238 -12.13 -23.27 -12.70
N LEU A 239 -12.97 -23.52 -11.72
CA LEU A 239 -12.82 -24.68 -10.85
C LEU A 239 -13.57 -25.88 -11.44
N PRO A 240 -13.06 -27.12 -11.29
CA PRO A 240 -13.83 -28.29 -11.64
C PRO A 240 -15.18 -28.31 -10.92
N TYR A 241 -16.22 -28.69 -11.61
CA TYR A 241 -17.52 -28.90 -10.97
C TYR A 241 -17.41 -30.11 -10.03
N SER A 242 -17.58 -29.91 -8.71
CA SER A 242 -17.82 -31.03 -7.81
C SER A 242 -19.28 -31.45 -7.99
N ARG A 243 -19.49 -32.70 -8.42
CA ARG A 243 -20.80 -33.32 -8.37
C ARG A 243 -20.93 -33.93 -6.97
N ASP A 244 -21.44 -33.19 -6.01
CA ASP A 244 -21.94 -33.71 -4.75
C ASP A 244 -23.47 -33.79 -4.82
#